data_5ef7c5bdccc69ee649ead7a8255a3381
#
_entry.id   5ef7c5bdccc69ee649ead7a8255a3381
#
_cell.length_a   1.000
_cell.length_b   1.000
_cell.length_c   1.000
_cell.angle_alpha   90.00
_cell.angle_beta   90.00
_cell.angle_gamma   90.00
#
_symmetry.space_group_name_H-M   'P 1'
#
loop_
_entity.id
_entity.type
_entity.pdbx_description
1 polymer ?
#
loop_
_entity_poly.entity_id
_entity_poly.type
_entity_poly.pdbx_seq_one_letter_code
_entity_poly.pdbx_strand_id
1 'polypeptide(L)'
;MVLRSLLLVFFAAALLITSAEASPHLSNTDSPEATVLKLYRDFAWEAVMEVPEWEGLMDQPRKVLDQYFDDNLSSLILKDRACAEKEGLCRLDFLPIWDSQDPTARDLKVEKSGKPDVVLVKFRYLTTNEKVELKYRLSKTSRGWRISDITGQAWSLLSILTSAK
;
A
#
# COMPACT_ATOMS: atom_id res chain seq x y z
N MET A 1 23.62 -84.58 -11.83
CA MET A 1 23.25 -83.37 -12.56
C MET A 1 22.37 -82.55 -11.67
N VAL A 2 22.90 -81.47 -11.09
CA VAL A 2 22.24 -80.66 -10.09
C VAL A 2 21.83 -79.33 -10.74
N LEU A 3 20.52 -79.11 -10.83
CA LEU A 3 19.94 -77.90 -11.42
C LEU A 3 19.82 -76.85 -10.31
N ARG A 4 20.60 -75.79 -10.39
CA ARG A 4 20.53 -74.63 -9.48
C ARG A 4 19.48 -73.67 -9.97
N SER A 5 18.38 -73.52 -9.21
CA SER A 5 17.38 -72.46 -9.40
C SER A 5 17.93 -71.16 -8.81
N LEU A 6 18.00 -70.15 -9.70
CA LEU A 6 18.37 -68.76 -9.33
C LEU A 6 17.11 -68.00 -8.97
N LEU A 7 16.90 -67.65 -7.69
CA LEU A 7 15.78 -66.77 -7.29
C LEU A 7 16.21 -65.31 -7.47
N LEU A 8 15.58 -64.61 -8.39
CA LEU A 8 15.71 -63.18 -8.56
C LEU A 8 14.73 -62.49 -7.60
N VAL A 9 15.25 -61.80 -6.60
CA VAL A 9 14.46 -60.92 -5.70
C VAL A 9 14.43 -59.53 -6.30
N PHE A 10 13.23 -59.11 -6.81
CA PHE A 10 12.99 -57.76 -7.22
C PHE A 10 12.70 -56.88 -5.99
N PHE A 11 13.61 -55.98 -5.65
CA PHE A 11 13.38 -54.91 -4.66
C PHE A 11 12.63 -53.77 -5.39
N ALA A 12 11.33 -53.63 -5.15
CA ALA A 12 10.57 -52.48 -5.58
C ALA A 12 10.77 -51.36 -4.59
N ALA A 13 11.60 -50.36 -4.93
CA ALA A 13 11.72 -49.10 -4.19
C ALA A 13 10.52 -48.22 -4.48
N ALA A 14 9.58 -48.13 -3.55
CA ALA A 14 8.48 -47.15 -3.63
C ALA A 14 9.01 -45.75 -3.29
N LEU A 15 9.16 -44.90 -4.30
CA LEU A 15 9.36 -43.43 -4.11
C LEU A 15 8.07 -42.83 -3.59
N LEU A 16 8.06 -42.46 -2.30
CA LEU A 16 7.03 -41.60 -1.73
C LEU A 16 7.29 -40.17 -2.21
N ILE A 17 6.59 -39.72 -3.22
CA ILE A 17 6.54 -38.33 -3.65
C ILE A 17 5.61 -37.60 -2.67
N THR A 18 6.17 -36.94 -1.67
CA THR A 18 5.45 -36.02 -0.83
C THR A 18 5.20 -34.75 -1.62
N SER A 19 3.98 -34.64 -2.19
CA SER A 19 3.49 -33.39 -2.76
C SER A 19 3.33 -32.37 -1.64
N ALA A 20 4.23 -31.40 -1.56
CA ALA A 20 4.03 -30.21 -0.74
C ALA A 20 2.87 -29.42 -1.37
N GLU A 21 1.69 -29.57 -0.80
CA GLU A 21 0.56 -28.70 -1.12
C GLU A 21 0.92 -27.26 -0.69
N ALA A 22 1.31 -26.44 -1.66
CA ALA A 22 1.36 -25.00 -1.48
C ALA A 22 -0.07 -24.54 -1.24
N SER A 23 -0.41 -24.25 0.01
CA SER A 23 -1.67 -23.63 0.38
C SER A 23 -1.84 -22.37 -0.46
N PRO A 24 -2.95 -22.19 -1.22
CA PRO A 24 -3.19 -20.96 -1.92
C PRO A 24 -3.30 -19.86 -0.86
N HIS A 25 -2.34 -18.94 -0.87
CA HIS A 25 -2.43 -17.70 -0.11
C HIS A 25 -3.61 -16.93 -0.71
N LEU A 26 -4.81 -17.15 -0.17
CA LEU A 26 -5.98 -16.33 -0.44
C LEU A 26 -5.59 -14.91 -0.05
N SER A 27 -5.13 -14.12 -1.01
CA SER A 27 -4.95 -12.70 -0.84
C SER A 27 -6.34 -12.15 -0.51
N ASN A 28 -6.60 -11.87 0.77
CA ASN A 28 -7.82 -11.23 1.21
C ASN A 28 -7.83 -9.84 0.59
N THR A 29 -8.48 -9.71 -0.57
CA THR A 29 -8.59 -8.46 -1.33
C THR A 29 -9.42 -7.40 -0.57
N ASP A 30 -10.12 -7.82 0.50
CA ASP A 30 -10.90 -6.94 1.38
C ASP A 30 -10.23 -6.83 2.77
N SER A 31 -9.03 -6.29 2.81
CA SER A 31 -8.32 -5.96 4.04
C SER A 31 -7.79 -4.53 4.02
N PRO A 32 -7.51 -3.93 5.18
CA PRO A 32 -6.86 -2.63 5.26
C PRO A 32 -5.54 -2.59 4.47
N GLU A 33 -4.73 -3.63 4.60
CA GLU A 33 -3.43 -3.74 3.91
C GLU A 33 -3.63 -3.81 2.39
N ALA A 34 -4.63 -4.53 1.91
CA ALA A 34 -4.92 -4.64 0.48
C ALA A 34 -5.29 -3.27 -0.13
N THR A 35 -6.02 -2.43 0.62
CA THR A 35 -6.34 -1.06 0.19
C THR A 35 -5.08 -0.21 0.07
N VAL A 36 -4.20 -0.25 1.07
CA VAL A 36 -2.95 0.52 1.07
C VAL A 36 -1.97 -0.01 0.01
N LEU A 37 -1.85 -1.34 -0.14
CA LEU A 37 -1.05 -1.95 -1.21
C LEU A 37 -1.55 -1.54 -2.60
N LYS A 38 -2.88 -1.50 -2.80
CA LYS A 38 -3.45 -1.03 -4.06
C LYS A 38 -3.06 0.43 -4.34
N LEU A 39 -3.14 1.31 -3.34
CA LEU A 39 -2.73 2.71 -3.47
C LEU A 39 -1.29 2.81 -3.97
N TYR A 40 -0.35 2.16 -3.28
CA TYR A 40 1.06 2.21 -3.67
C TYR A 40 1.35 1.53 -5.01
N ARG A 41 0.69 0.43 -5.34
CA ARG A 41 0.82 -0.19 -6.67
C ARG A 41 0.43 0.77 -7.78
N ASP A 42 -0.63 1.53 -7.56
CA ASP A 42 -1.22 2.40 -8.59
C ASP A 42 -0.48 3.76 -8.68
N PHE A 43 0.20 4.20 -7.59
CA PHE A 43 0.88 5.51 -7.50
C PHE A 43 2.37 5.45 -7.09
N ALA A 44 3.00 4.26 -7.10
CA ALA A 44 4.44 4.14 -6.78
C ALA A 44 5.35 4.94 -7.74
N TRP A 45 4.89 5.19 -8.95
CA TRP A 45 5.62 5.92 -9.97
C TRP A 45 5.90 7.39 -9.59
N GLU A 46 5.09 8.00 -8.70
CA GLU A 46 5.35 9.34 -8.15
C GLU A 46 6.73 9.45 -7.48
N ALA A 47 7.25 8.35 -6.93
CA ALA A 47 8.55 8.33 -6.24
C ALA A 47 9.75 8.02 -7.16
N VAL A 48 9.53 7.78 -8.46
CA VAL A 48 10.59 7.35 -9.40
C VAL A 48 10.61 8.12 -10.71
N MET A 49 9.61 8.96 -10.95
CA MET A 49 9.46 9.74 -12.19
C MET A 49 9.07 11.17 -11.85
N GLU A 50 9.60 12.13 -12.60
CA GLU A 50 9.01 13.47 -12.65
C GLU A 50 7.63 13.36 -13.27
N VAL A 51 6.63 13.77 -12.51
CA VAL A 51 5.24 13.63 -12.89
C VAL A 51 4.67 14.98 -13.26
N PRO A 52 3.87 15.06 -14.32
CA PRO A 52 3.04 16.23 -14.54
C PRO A 52 2.14 16.45 -13.31
N GLU A 53 2.04 17.69 -12.83
CA GLU A 53 1.31 18.06 -11.62
C GLU A 53 -0.15 17.54 -11.58
N TRP A 54 -0.79 17.35 -12.76
CA TRP A 54 -2.18 16.86 -12.87
C TRP A 54 -2.35 15.33 -12.84
N GLU A 55 -1.28 14.57 -12.74
CA GLU A 55 -1.37 13.10 -12.75
C GLU A 55 -1.20 12.47 -11.36
N GLY A 56 -0.71 13.23 -10.37
CA GLY A 56 -0.52 12.78 -9.01
C GLY A 56 -1.79 12.31 -8.32
N LEU A 57 -1.64 11.54 -7.25
CA LEU A 57 -2.78 11.02 -6.47
C LEU A 57 -3.70 12.14 -5.99
N MET A 58 -3.13 13.24 -5.49
CA MET A 58 -3.91 14.34 -4.93
C MET A 58 -4.67 15.14 -5.99
N ASP A 59 -4.26 15.02 -7.27
CA ASP A 59 -4.89 15.69 -8.42
C ASP A 59 -5.97 14.84 -9.09
N GLN A 60 -6.13 13.61 -8.65
CA GLN A 60 -7.09 12.69 -9.25
C GLN A 60 -8.56 13.13 -9.02
N PRO A 61 -9.46 12.84 -9.96
CA PRO A 61 -10.87 13.15 -9.82
C PRO A 61 -11.50 12.34 -8.67
N ARG A 62 -12.62 12.82 -8.13
CA ARG A 62 -13.39 12.20 -7.05
C ARG A 62 -13.51 10.69 -7.19
N LYS A 63 -13.87 10.21 -8.38
CA LYS A 63 -14.05 8.78 -8.67
C LYS A 63 -12.80 7.93 -8.41
N VAL A 64 -11.62 8.50 -8.60
CA VAL A 64 -10.34 7.81 -8.33
C VAL A 64 -10.01 7.89 -6.85
N LEU A 65 -10.10 9.07 -6.24
CA LEU A 65 -9.87 9.26 -4.80
C LEU A 65 -10.73 8.32 -3.95
N ASP A 66 -12.01 8.19 -4.29
CA ASP A 66 -12.97 7.31 -3.59
C ASP A 66 -12.64 5.80 -3.68
N GLN A 67 -11.67 5.41 -4.50
CA GLN A 67 -11.16 4.03 -4.50
C GLN A 67 -10.26 3.75 -3.30
N TYR A 68 -9.62 4.77 -2.73
CA TYR A 68 -8.65 4.68 -1.66
C TYR A 68 -9.12 5.34 -0.38
N PHE A 69 -9.71 6.53 -0.48
CA PHE A 69 -10.11 7.36 0.65
C PHE A 69 -11.61 7.23 0.95
N ASP A 70 -11.96 7.52 2.21
CA ASP A 70 -13.37 7.67 2.57
C ASP A 70 -13.95 8.99 2.01
N ASP A 71 -15.26 9.13 2.10
CA ASP A 71 -15.98 10.27 1.51
C ASP A 71 -15.56 11.61 2.13
N ASN A 72 -15.23 11.60 3.43
CA ASN A 72 -14.79 12.79 4.14
C ASN A 72 -13.40 13.23 3.64
N LEU A 73 -12.42 12.33 3.64
CA LEU A 73 -11.06 12.66 3.25
C LEU A 73 -10.98 13.02 1.76
N SER A 74 -11.68 12.29 0.88
CA SER A 74 -11.81 12.65 -0.55
C SER A 74 -12.37 14.07 -0.74
N SER A 75 -13.39 14.45 0.05
CA SER A 75 -14.01 15.78 -0.03
C SER A 75 -13.04 16.88 0.43
N LEU A 76 -12.26 16.62 1.49
CA LEU A 76 -11.27 17.57 2.00
C LEU A 76 -10.12 17.77 1.01
N ILE A 77 -9.62 16.70 0.39
CA ILE A 77 -8.59 16.79 -0.67
C ILE A 77 -9.09 17.64 -1.83
N LEU A 78 -10.28 17.39 -2.33
CA LEU A 78 -10.86 18.17 -3.44
C LEU A 78 -11.08 19.65 -3.06
N LYS A 79 -11.48 19.92 -1.82
CA LYS A 79 -11.65 21.27 -1.31
C LYS A 79 -10.31 22.02 -1.23
N ASP A 80 -9.26 21.36 -0.79
CA ASP A 80 -7.92 21.93 -0.70
C ASP A 80 -7.36 22.24 -2.09
N ARG A 81 -7.51 21.32 -3.04
CA ARG A 81 -7.15 21.52 -4.45
C ARG A 81 -7.89 22.72 -5.07
N ALA A 82 -9.21 22.80 -4.92
CA ALA A 82 -9.99 23.93 -5.41
C ALA A 82 -9.60 25.27 -4.77
N CYS A 83 -9.04 25.25 -3.57
CA CYS A 83 -8.45 26.39 -2.91
C CYS A 83 -7.08 26.73 -3.54
N ALA A 84 -6.23 25.75 -3.78
CA ALA A 84 -4.91 25.94 -4.38
C ALA A 84 -5.00 26.48 -5.81
N GLU A 85 -5.98 26.03 -6.60
CA GLU A 85 -6.26 26.55 -7.94
C GLU A 85 -6.56 28.07 -7.95
N LYS A 86 -7.11 28.62 -6.86
CA LYS A 86 -7.44 30.05 -6.73
C LYS A 86 -6.32 30.88 -6.10
N GLU A 87 -5.59 30.29 -5.14
CA GLU A 87 -4.67 31.00 -4.27
C GLU A 87 -3.20 30.62 -4.52
N GLY A 88 -2.94 29.68 -5.45
CA GLY A 88 -1.62 29.13 -5.77
C GLY A 88 -1.19 28.01 -4.81
N LEU A 89 -1.49 28.11 -3.52
CA LEU A 89 -1.22 27.10 -2.49
C LEU A 89 -2.30 27.18 -1.42
N CYS A 90 -2.73 26.04 -0.91
CA CYS A 90 -3.68 26.02 0.20
C CYS A 90 -3.05 25.43 1.46
N ARG A 91 -3.44 24.23 1.90
CA ARG A 91 -2.92 23.63 3.14
C ARG A 91 -1.91 22.54 2.86
N LEU A 92 -2.11 21.80 1.77
CA LEU A 92 -1.27 20.69 1.41
C LEU A 92 -0.23 21.15 0.37
N ASP A 93 1.05 21.06 0.73
CA ASP A 93 2.19 21.47 -0.10
C ASP A 93 3.19 20.31 -0.32
N PHE A 94 2.80 19.08 -0.03
CA PHE A 94 3.62 17.89 -0.22
C PHE A 94 2.76 16.67 -0.58
N LEU A 95 3.41 15.61 -1.01
CA LEU A 95 2.78 14.33 -1.35
C LEU A 95 2.64 13.45 -0.09
N PRO A 96 1.44 13.32 0.51
CA PRO A 96 1.26 12.68 1.81
C PRO A 96 1.63 11.20 1.86
N ILE A 97 1.52 10.50 0.73
CA ILE A 97 1.90 9.08 0.67
C ILE A 97 3.41 8.87 0.66
N TRP A 98 4.19 9.94 0.48
CA TRP A 98 5.65 9.92 0.44
C TRP A 98 6.31 10.79 1.52
N ASP A 99 5.52 11.59 2.26
CA ASP A 99 6.03 12.56 3.26
C ASP A 99 7.10 13.52 2.66
N SER A 100 6.92 13.91 1.40
CA SER A 100 7.92 14.71 0.65
C SER A 100 7.25 15.50 -0.47
N GLN A 101 7.86 16.62 -0.85
CA GLN A 101 7.52 17.36 -2.07
C GLN A 101 8.13 16.67 -3.30
N ASP A 102 9.38 16.18 -3.17
CA ASP A 102 10.14 15.52 -4.23
C ASP A 102 10.50 14.09 -3.78
N PRO A 103 9.57 13.13 -3.87
CA PRO A 103 9.78 11.82 -3.33
C PRO A 103 10.77 11.01 -4.16
N THR A 104 11.70 10.35 -3.46
CA THR A 104 12.52 9.27 -4.00
C THR A 104 12.52 8.14 -2.98
N ALA A 105 11.87 7.02 -3.27
CA ALA A 105 11.66 5.97 -2.29
C ALA A 105 12.23 4.61 -2.74
N ARG A 106 12.72 3.85 -1.75
CA ARG A 106 13.14 2.45 -1.89
C ARG A 106 12.73 1.62 -0.68
N ASP A 107 12.80 0.31 -0.80
CA ASP A 107 12.52 -0.65 0.28
C ASP A 107 11.10 -0.49 0.86
N LEU A 108 10.12 -0.14 0.01
CA LEU A 108 8.73 0.04 0.41
C LEU A 108 8.16 -1.25 0.99
N LYS A 109 7.57 -1.14 2.18
CA LYS A 109 6.89 -2.22 2.89
C LYS A 109 5.54 -1.74 3.42
N VAL A 110 4.53 -2.56 3.24
CA VAL A 110 3.20 -2.39 3.84
C VAL A 110 3.02 -3.48 4.86
N GLU A 111 2.85 -3.11 6.12
CA GLU A 111 2.85 -4.03 7.26
C GLU A 111 1.59 -3.85 8.11
N LYS A 112 1.13 -4.95 8.71
CA LYS A 112 0.09 -4.89 9.74
C LYS A 112 0.60 -4.14 10.95
N SER A 113 -0.24 -3.29 11.54
CA SER A 113 -0.01 -2.78 12.89
C SER A 113 -0.63 -3.75 13.92
N GLY A 114 -0.43 -3.47 15.20
CA GLY A 114 -1.15 -4.19 16.27
C GLY A 114 -2.65 -3.84 16.36
N LYS A 115 -3.17 -2.95 15.49
CA LYS A 115 -4.57 -2.51 15.45
C LYS A 115 -5.19 -2.92 14.12
N PRO A 116 -6.46 -3.41 14.12
CA PRO A 116 -7.10 -3.96 12.93
C PRO A 116 -7.42 -2.91 11.85
N ASP A 117 -7.50 -1.65 12.23
CA ASP A 117 -7.85 -0.49 11.39
C ASP A 117 -6.64 0.39 11.03
N VAL A 118 -5.42 -0.07 11.35
CA VAL A 118 -4.19 0.69 11.11
C VAL A 118 -3.19 -0.16 10.34
N VAL A 119 -2.66 0.43 9.27
CA VAL A 119 -1.59 -0.15 8.45
C VAL A 119 -0.36 0.73 8.56
N LEU A 120 0.81 0.11 8.66
CA LEU A 120 2.10 0.80 8.65
C LEU A 120 2.72 0.71 7.26
N VAL A 121 3.22 1.82 6.77
CA VAL A 121 4.02 1.88 5.55
C VAL A 121 5.40 2.39 5.91
N LYS A 122 6.42 1.66 5.47
CA LYS A 122 7.81 1.99 5.74
C LYS A 122 8.59 2.01 4.45
N PHE A 123 9.44 2.99 4.30
CA PHE A 123 10.38 3.10 3.19
C PHE A 123 11.62 3.90 3.58
N ARG A 124 12.55 4.07 2.67
CA ARG A 124 13.70 4.95 2.82
C ARG A 124 13.77 5.91 1.65
N TYR A 125 14.16 7.14 1.91
CA TYR A 125 14.53 8.03 0.82
C TYR A 125 15.81 7.52 0.13
N LEU A 126 15.83 7.57 -1.19
CA LEU A 126 16.96 7.07 -1.97
C LEU A 126 18.21 7.92 -1.76
N THR A 127 18.03 9.25 -1.65
CA THR A 127 19.12 10.23 -1.56
C THR A 127 19.74 10.32 -0.16
N THR A 128 18.91 10.38 0.89
CA THR A 128 19.36 10.59 2.28
C THR A 128 19.49 9.30 3.08
N ASN A 129 18.90 8.19 2.60
CA ASN A 129 18.77 6.93 3.33
C ASN A 129 17.95 7.05 4.63
N GLU A 130 17.27 8.15 4.84
CA GLU A 130 16.38 8.37 5.97
C GLU A 130 15.21 7.38 5.94
N LYS A 131 14.82 6.88 7.11
CA LYS A 131 13.68 5.98 7.27
C LYS A 131 12.42 6.79 7.47
N VAL A 132 11.40 6.48 6.71
CA VAL A 132 10.06 7.03 6.85
C VAL A 132 9.10 5.93 7.33
N GLU A 133 8.24 6.27 8.27
CA GLU A 133 7.13 5.45 8.71
C GLU A 133 5.84 6.27 8.66
N LEU A 134 4.89 5.83 7.85
CA LEU A 134 3.55 6.41 7.77
C LEU A 134 2.54 5.44 8.40
N LYS A 135 1.53 6.00 9.07
CA LYS A 135 0.41 5.25 9.65
C LYS A 135 -0.85 5.59 8.90
N TYR A 136 -1.45 4.60 8.31
CA TYR A 136 -2.73 4.69 7.61
C TYR A 136 -3.83 4.23 8.55
N ARG A 137 -4.76 5.11 8.88
CA ARG A 137 -6.01 4.72 9.56
C ARG A 137 -7.07 4.45 8.50
N LEU A 138 -7.78 3.35 8.63
CA LEU A 138 -8.82 2.97 7.69
C LEU A 138 -10.16 2.77 8.41
N SER A 139 -11.24 3.04 7.69
CA SER A 139 -12.60 2.76 8.10
C SER A 139 -13.24 1.73 7.16
N LYS A 140 -14.09 0.86 7.71
CA LYS A 140 -14.90 -0.07 6.92
C LYS A 140 -16.14 0.65 6.43
N THR A 141 -16.32 0.71 5.12
CA THR A 141 -17.47 1.34 4.45
C THR A 141 -18.26 0.29 3.68
N SER A 142 -19.38 0.66 3.08
CA SER A 142 -20.12 -0.18 2.14
C SER A 142 -19.33 -0.54 0.89
N ARG A 143 -18.30 0.24 0.57
CA ARG A 143 -17.39 0.04 -0.57
C ARG A 143 -16.10 -0.72 -0.19
N GLY A 144 -16.02 -1.31 1.02
CA GLY A 144 -14.82 -1.95 1.58
C GLY A 144 -14.01 -1.01 2.46
N TRP A 145 -12.76 -1.36 2.73
CA TRP A 145 -11.84 -0.53 3.53
C TRP A 145 -11.45 0.73 2.77
N ARG A 146 -11.46 1.87 3.49
CA ARG A 146 -11.05 3.18 2.95
C ARG A 146 -10.17 3.91 3.95
N ILE A 147 -9.16 4.60 3.45
CA ILE A 147 -8.25 5.42 4.24
C ILE A 147 -9.01 6.64 4.74
N SER A 148 -9.04 6.83 6.05
CA SER A 148 -9.67 7.98 6.72
C SER A 148 -8.64 8.99 7.22
N ASP A 149 -7.35 8.59 7.34
CA ASP A 149 -6.24 9.49 7.67
C ASP A 149 -4.90 8.87 7.30
N ILE A 150 -3.92 9.71 7.01
CA ILE A 150 -2.51 9.35 6.89
C ILE A 150 -1.75 10.20 7.91
N THR A 151 -0.88 9.57 8.69
CA THR A 151 -0.12 10.26 9.73
C THR A 151 1.37 10.00 9.55
N GLY A 152 2.15 11.05 9.44
CA GLY A 152 3.61 11.02 9.52
C GLY A 152 4.10 11.23 10.95
N GLN A 153 5.38 11.62 11.10
CA GLN A 153 6.00 11.81 12.41
C GLN A 153 5.37 12.97 13.18
N ALA A 154 5.07 14.09 12.53
CA ALA A 154 4.61 15.33 13.16
C ALA A 154 3.32 15.89 12.51
N TRP A 155 2.65 15.15 11.65
CA TRP A 155 1.46 15.60 10.94
C TRP A 155 0.41 14.51 10.77
N SER A 156 -0.83 14.93 10.54
CA SER A 156 -1.95 14.11 10.08
C SER A 156 -2.59 14.82 8.89
N LEU A 157 -2.84 14.10 7.83
CA LEU A 157 -3.47 14.63 6.63
C LEU A 157 -4.84 15.23 6.95
N LEU A 158 -5.63 14.52 7.74
CA LEU A 158 -6.93 15.01 8.21
C LEU A 158 -6.80 16.33 8.98
N SER A 159 -5.81 16.42 9.89
CA SER A 159 -5.57 17.65 10.68
C SER A 159 -5.12 18.82 9.80
N ILE A 160 -4.22 18.58 8.83
CA ILE A 160 -3.78 19.61 7.87
C ILE A 160 -5.00 20.14 7.10
N LEU A 161 -5.78 19.25 6.50
CA LEU A 161 -6.91 19.61 5.64
C LEU A 161 -8.09 20.27 6.39
N THR A 162 -8.18 20.07 7.71
CA THR A 162 -9.22 20.67 8.58
C THR A 162 -8.77 21.88 9.36
N SER A 163 -7.46 22.22 9.37
CA SER A 163 -6.95 23.40 10.09
C SER A 163 -7.62 24.68 9.62
N ALA A 164 -7.75 25.65 10.54
CA ALA A 164 -8.11 27.01 10.14
C ALA A 164 -6.97 27.61 9.31
N LYS A 165 -7.33 28.44 8.33
CA LYS A 165 -6.36 29.31 7.64
C LYS A 165 -5.94 30.44 8.54
#